data_26c28e7bc4d138a3f6cd5b52728f19f1
#
_entry.id   26c28e7bc4d138a3f6cd5b52728f19f1
#
_cell.length_a   1.000
_cell.length_b   1.000
_cell.length_c   1.000
_cell.angle_alpha   90.00
_cell.angle_beta   90.00
_cell.angle_gamma   90.00
#
_symmetry.space_group_name_H-M   'P 1'
#
loop_
_entity.id
_entity.type
_entity.pdbx_description
1 polymer ?
#
loop_
_entity_poly.entity_id
_entity_poly.type
_entity_poly.pdbx_seq_one_letter_code
_entity_poly.pdbx_strand_id
1 'polypeptide(L)'
;ISHIPRLENVAQIARYAEKNHDGSGIPEDGVAGDSIPLGSRIVKALMDYDRALSETAEPGKAGDKERAAVVEKMRGDPRYDPKVLESLQAALDEEKPYRIREVPLADLKVGMILGEDLYSERKGQKTKIMAQGHEINAMGLEYIQSYAGYLNLKNTIRIIEIL
;
A
#
# COMPACT_ATOMS: atom_id res chain seq x y z
N ILE A 1 -23.51 4.37 3.96
CA ILE A 1 -23.01 3.07 3.44
C ILE A 1 -23.91 1.94 3.93
N SER A 2 -24.40 1.96 5.18
CA SER A 2 -25.27 0.91 5.77
C SER A 2 -26.62 0.70 5.03
N HIS A 3 -27.03 1.59 4.15
CA HIS A 3 -28.27 1.49 3.36
C HIS A 3 -28.05 0.94 1.94
N ILE A 4 -26.81 0.60 1.58
CA ILE A 4 -26.50 -0.01 0.28
C ILE A 4 -26.47 -1.53 0.48
N PRO A 5 -27.33 -2.31 -0.20
CA PRO A 5 -27.35 -3.76 -0.10
C PRO A 5 -25.95 -4.34 -0.35
N ARG A 6 -25.53 -5.31 0.46
CA ARG A 6 -24.24 -5.99 0.44
C ARG A 6 -23.04 -5.20 0.97
N LEU A 7 -23.23 -4.00 1.52
CA LEU A 7 -22.16 -3.21 2.13
C LEU A 7 -22.25 -3.14 3.67
N GLU A 8 -23.12 -3.93 4.29
CA GLU A 8 -23.31 -3.94 5.74
C GLU A 8 -21.98 -4.30 6.47
N ASN A 9 -21.26 -5.31 5.98
CA ASN A 9 -19.95 -5.68 6.54
C ASN A 9 -18.91 -4.56 6.39
N VAL A 10 -18.90 -3.88 5.26
CA VAL A 10 -18.00 -2.72 5.02
C VAL A 10 -18.36 -1.58 5.96
N ALA A 11 -19.64 -1.33 6.17
CA ALA A 11 -20.11 -0.31 7.11
C ALA A 11 -19.69 -0.64 8.56
N GLN A 12 -19.77 -1.91 8.97
CA GLN A 12 -19.31 -2.35 10.28
C GLN A 12 -17.79 -2.20 10.44
N ILE A 13 -17.01 -2.61 9.44
CA ILE A 13 -15.56 -2.43 9.44
C ILE A 13 -15.19 -0.94 9.56
N ALA A 14 -15.82 -0.07 8.78
CA ALA A 14 -15.58 1.36 8.82
C ALA A 14 -15.98 1.99 10.17
N ARG A 15 -17.08 1.52 10.77
CA ARG A 15 -17.55 2.02 12.07
C ARG A 15 -16.53 1.78 13.19
N TYR A 16 -15.85 0.64 13.18
CA TYR A 16 -14.91 0.22 14.22
C TYR A 16 -13.45 0.40 13.81
N ALA A 17 -13.15 1.12 12.73
CA ALA A 17 -11.79 1.28 12.22
C ALA A 17 -10.82 2.00 13.19
N GLU A 18 -11.37 2.82 14.11
CA GLU A 18 -10.60 3.52 15.14
C GLU A 18 -10.76 2.88 16.54
N LYS A 19 -11.44 1.72 16.63
CA LYS A 19 -11.62 0.99 17.88
C LYS A 19 -10.37 0.17 18.19
N ASN A 20 -9.85 0.33 19.40
CA ASN A 20 -8.73 -0.44 19.89
C ASN A 20 -9.17 -1.83 20.41
N HIS A 21 -8.30 -2.80 20.33
CA HIS A 21 -8.57 -4.19 20.77
C HIS A 21 -8.90 -4.26 22.27
N ASP A 22 -8.32 -3.41 23.11
CA ASP A 22 -8.62 -3.29 24.53
C ASP A 22 -10.00 -2.67 24.86
N GLY A 23 -10.75 -2.26 23.84
CA GLY A 23 -12.06 -1.64 23.96
C GLY A 23 -12.06 -0.12 24.07
N SER A 24 -10.90 0.52 24.13
CA SER A 24 -10.78 1.98 24.04
C SER A 24 -11.00 2.46 22.60
N GLY A 25 -11.08 3.77 22.38
CA GLY A 25 -11.29 4.35 21.05
C GLY A 25 -12.77 4.42 20.64
N ILE A 26 -13.03 4.73 19.38
CA ILE A 26 -14.36 5.04 18.83
C ILE A 26 -14.91 3.86 18.02
N PRO A 27 -16.20 3.52 18.21
CA PRO A 27 -17.21 4.10 19.10
C PRO A 27 -17.04 3.67 20.57
N GLU A 28 -17.46 4.52 21.50
CA GLU A 28 -17.45 4.21 22.95
C GLU A 28 -18.71 3.39 23.33
N ASP A 29 -18.72 2.10 22.95
CA ASP A 29 -19.88 1.21 23.10
C ASP A 29 -19.60 -0.07 23.91
N GLY A 30 -18.41 -0.14 24.55
CA GLY A 30 -18.00 -1.29 25.36
C GLY A 30 -17.60 -2.53 24.58
N VAL A 31 -17.60 -2.48 23.23
CA VAL A 31 -17.13 -3.58 22.38
C VAL A 31 -15.61 -3.66 22.46
N ALA A 32 -15.07 -4.86 22.68
CA ALA A 32 -13.62 -5.10 22.82
C ALA A 32 -13.20 -6.47 22.31
N GLY A 33 -11.92 -6.67 22.10
CA GLY A 33 -11.32 -7.96 21.75
C GLY A 33 -11.89 -8.53 20.46
N ASP A 34 -12.18 -9.83 20.49
CA ASP A 34 -12.70 -10.56 19.32
C ASP A 34 -14.14 -10.16 18.93
N SER A 35 -14.84 -9.38 19.75
CA SER A 35 -16.16 -8.81 19.40
C SER A 35 -16.05 -7.64 18.39
N ILE A 36 -14.86 -7.05 18.22
CA ILE A 36 -14.58 -6.09 17.17
C ILE A 36 -14.41 -6.83 15.85
N PRO A 37 -15.07 -6.43 14.75
CA PRO A 37 -14.91 -7.07 13.46
C PRO A 37 -13.43 -7.22 13.07
N LEU A 38 -13.02 -8.40 12.61
CA LEU A 38 -11.64 -8.67 12.25
C LEU A 38 -11.08 -7.64 11.25
N GLY A 39 -11.88 -7.27 10.25
CA GLY A 39 -11.48 -6.24 9.28
C GLY A 39 -11.17 -4.90 9.93
N SER A 40 -11.89 -4.50 10.98
CA SER A 40 -11.61 -3.27 11.73
C SER A 40 -10.30 -3.37 12.50
N ARG A 41 -10.03 -4.52 13.16
CA ARG A 41 -8.76 -4.77 13.87
C ARG A 41 -7.56 -4.73 12.92
N ILE A 42 -7.72 -5.27 11.71
CA ILE A 42 -6.70 -5.21 10.65
C ILE A 42 -6.50 -3.77 10.19
N VAL A 43 -7.57 -3.05 9.85
CA VAL A 43 -7.50 -1.64 9.40
C VAL A 43 -6.81 -0.77 10.45
N LYS A 44 -7.20 -0.91 11.74
CA LYS A 44 -6.59 -0.18 12.85
C LYS A 44 -5.08 -0.42 12.94
N ALA A 45 -4.65 -1.67 12.93
CA ALA A 45 -3.25 -2.03 13.01
C ALA A 45 -2.45 -1.49 11.82
N LEU A 46 -2.97 -1.62 10.60
CA LEU A 46 -2.30 -1.15 9.39
C LEU A 46 -2.21 0.38 9.31
N MET A 47 -3.26 1.10 9.71
CA MET A 47 -3.24 2.58 9.72
C MET A 47 -2.21 3.13 10.72
N ASP A 48 -2.12 2.53 11.90
CA ASP A 48 -1.16 2.96 12.91
C ASP A 48 0.27 2.53 12.56
N TYR A 49 0.43 1.35 11.94
CA TYR A 49 1.71 0.91 11.37
C TYR A 49 2.22 1.88 10.30
N ASP A 50 1.40 2.24 9.33
CA ASP A 50 1.76 3.18 8.25
C ASP A 50 2.12 4.56 8.81
N ARG A 51 1.34 5.06 9.79
CA ARG A 51 1.64 6.31 10.48
C ARG A 51 2.99 6.26 11.18
N ALA A 52 3.24 5.21 11.99
CA ALA A 52 4.50 5.06 12.71
C ALA A 52 5.69 4.92 11.77
N LEU A 53 5.52 4.24 10.65
CA LEU A 53 6.54 4.10 9.61
C LEU A 53 6.86 5.44 8.95
N SER A 54 5.84 6.26 8.67
CA SER A 54 5.99 7.59 8.08
C SER A 54 6.70 8.59 9.02
N GLU A 55 6.67 8.35 10.32
CA GLU A 55 7.43 9.14 11.32
C GLU A 55 8.92 8.75 11.37
N THR A 56 9.28 7.54 10.94
CA THR A 56 10.65 7.01 11.02
C THR A 56 11.41 7.07 9.70
N ALA A 57 10.72 7.08 8.57
CA ALA A 57 11.30 7.09 7.25
C ALA A 57 10.47 7.89 6.26
N GLU A 58 11.10 8.36 5.17
CA GLU A 58 10.37 8.94 4.06
C GLU A 58 9.43 7.90 3.41
N PRO A 59 8.27 8.32 2.90
CA PRO A 59 7.31 7.41 2.27
C PRO A 59 7.98 6.52 1.20
N GLY A 60 7.81 5.21 1.33
CA GLY A 60 8.37 4.22 0.41
C GLY A 60 9.87 3.94 0.55
N LYS A 61 10.55 4.53 1.55
CA LYS A 61 12.00 4.32 1.80
C LYS A 61 12.32 3.52 3.05
N ALA A 62 11.31 3.12 3.82
CA ALA A 62 11.53 2.28 4.99
C ALA A 62 12.09 0.92 4.60
N GLY A 63 13.22 0.54 5.18
CA GLY A 63 13.82 -0.78 5.02
C GLY A 63 13.20 -1.82 5.96
N ASP A 64 13.62 -3.07 5.83
CA ASP A 64 13.09 -4.19 6.61
C ASP A 64 13.31 -4.02 8.11
N LYS A 65 14.43 -3.37 8.52
CA LYS A 65 14.73 -3.11 9.93
C LYS A 65 13.75 -2.11 10.56
N GLU A 66 13.45 -1.03 9.85
CA GLU A 66 12.49 -0.02 10.29
C GLU A 66 11.08 -0.62 10.38
N ARG A 67 10.69 -1.41 9.40
CA ARG A 67 9.40 -2.11 9.35
C ARG A 67 9.25 -3.08 10.53
N ALA A 68 10.25 -3.94 10.77
CA ALA A 68 10.24 -4.87 11.88
C ALA A 68 10.24 -4.16 13.25
N ALA A 69 10.99 -3.06 13.40
CA ALA A 69 11.03 -2.29 14.62
C ALA A 69 9.67 -1.65 14.98
N VAL A 70 8.92 -1.19 13.97
CA VAL A 70 7.57 -0.65 14.19
C VAL A 70 6.63 -1.76 14.68
N VAL A 71 6.62 -2.94 14.05
CA VAL A 71 5.78 -4.06 14.48
C VAL A 71 6.13 -4.50 15.89
N GLU A 72 7.43 -4.59 16.21
CA GLU A 72 7.88 -4.97 17.57
C GLU A 72 7.43 -3.96 18.62
N LYS A 73 7.46 -2.66 18.31
CA LYS A 73 6.93 -1.61 19.20
C LYS A 73 5.43 -1.75 19.45
N MET A 74 4.68 -2.18 18.43
CA MET A 74 3.22 -2.39 18.52
C MET A 74 2.87 -3.65 19.32
N ARG A 75 3.74 -4.68 19.32
CA ARG A 75 3.46 -6.02 19.86
C ARG A 75 3.14 -6.06 21.36
N GLY A 76 3.65 -5.13 22.15
CA GLY A 76 3.37 -5.04 23.58
C GLY A 76 2.18 -4.14 23.93
N ASP A 77 1.53 -3.53 22.97
CA ASP A 77 0.47 -2.55 23.17
C ASP A 77 -0.92 -3.21 23.11
N PRO A 78 -1.72 -3.15 24.19
CA PRO A 78 -3.04 -3.80 24.25
C PRO A 78 -4.07 -3.23 23.27
N ARG A 79 -3.77 -2.12 22.61
CA ARG A 79 -4.62 -1.54 21.56
C ARG A 79 -4.70 -2.40 20.30
N TYR A 80 -3.77 -3.32 20.10
CA TYR A 80 -3.70 -4.14 18.90
C TYR A 80 -4.03 -5.61 19.19
N ASP A 81 -4.68 -6.25 18.23
CA ASP A 81 -4.89 -7.70 18.27
C ASP A 81 -3.55 -8.42 18.00
N PRO A 82 -3.06 -9.26 18.95
CA PRO A 82 -1.81 -9.99 18.77
C PRO A 82 -1.78 -10.86 17.51
N LYS A 83 -2.91 -11.49 17.14
CA LYS A 83 -3.01 -12.35 15.94
C LYS A 83 -2.86 -11.55 14.66
N VAL A 84 -3.38 -10.31 14.65
CA VAL A 84 -3.23 -9.40 13.51
C VAL A 84 -1.76 -8.98 13.38
N LEU A 85 -1.08 -8.68 14.49
CA LEU A 85 0.34 -8.32 14.45
C LEU A 85 1.24 -9.49 14.05
N GLU A 86 0.93 -10.71 14.48
CA GLU A 86 1.62 -11.92 14.03
C GLU A 86 1.47 -12.11 12.51
N SER A 87 0.25 -11.94 11.99
CA SER A 87 0.00 -12.02 10.55
C SER A 87 0.68 -10.92 9.76
N LEU A 88 0.74 -9.70 10.31
CA LEU A 88 1.47 -8.58 9.70
C LEU A 88 2.97 -8.89 9.64
N GLN A 89 3.55 -9.40 10.73
CA GLN A 89 4.96 -9.79 10.74
C GLN A 89 5.24 -10.88 9.70
N ALA A 90 4.42 -11.94 9.66
CA ALA A 90 4.58 -13.01 8.68
C ALA A 90 4.50 -12.48 7.23
N ALA A 91 3.57 -11.57 6.95
CA ALA A 91 3.46 -10.96 5.62
C ALA A 91 4.70 -10.13 5.25
N LEU A 92 5.29 -9.42 6.22
CA LEU A 92 6.54 -8.68 6.01
C LEU A 92 7.74 -9.62 5.77
N ASP A 93 7.78 -10.74 6.48
CA ASP A 93 8.85 -11.75 6.34
C ASP A 93 8.74 -12.51 5.00
N GLU A 94 7.51 -12.65 4.47
CA GLU A 94 7.24 -13.25 3.16
C GLU A 94 7.44 -12.25 2.00
N GLU A 95 7.60 -10.96 2.28
CA GLU A 95 7.81 -9.95 1.24
C GLU A 95 9.07 -10.32 0.44
N LYS A 96 8.86 -10.77 -0.81
CA LYS A 96 9.97 -11.17 -1.68
C LYS A 96 10.90 -9.99 -1.89
N PRO A 97 12.22 -10.16 -1.77
CA PRO A 97 13.15 -9.09 -2.04
C PRO A 97 12.93 -8.61 -3.48
N TYR A 98 12.73 -7.33 -3.64
CA TYR A 98 12.65 -6.70 -4.95
C TYR A 98 13.76 -5.68 -5.11
N ARG A 99 14.15 -5.44 -6.34
CA ARG A 99 15.03 -4.32 -6.67
C ARG A 99 14.36 -3.40 -7.67
N ILE A 100 14.70 -2.11 -7.56
CA ILE A 100 14.31 -1.14 -8.58
C ILE A 100 15.42 -1.11 -9.62
N ARG A 101 15.05 -1.35 -10.87
CA ARG A 101 15.95 -1.31 -12.02
C ARG A 101 15.47 -0.29 -13.04
N GLU A 102 16.38 0.49 -13.60
CA GLU A 102 16.08 1.35 -14.75
C GLU A 102 16.15 0.53 -16.03
N VAL A 103 15.13 0.65 -16.86
CA VAL A 103 15.05 0.03 -18.19
C VAL A 103 14.79 1.10 -19.24
N PRO A 104 15.38 0.99 -20.43
CA PRO A 104 15.00 1.82 -21.56
C PRO A 104 13.51 1.69 -21.87
N LEU A 105 12.88 2.75 -22.31
CA LEU A 105 11.45 2.75 -22.66
C LEU A 105 11.13 1.70 -23.73
N ALA A 106 12.08 1.47 -24.65
CA ALA A 106 11.95 0.47 -25.72
C ALA A 106 11.99 -0.99 -25.22
N ASP A 107 12.57 -1.21 -24.03
CA ASP A 107 12.74 -2.55 -23.44
C ASP A 107 11.61 -2.91 -22.47
N LEU A 108 10.60 -2.04 -22.32
CA LEU A 108 9.43 -2.34 -21.52
C LEU A 108 8.66 -3.55 -22.08
N LYS A 109 8.15 -4.38 -21.20
CA LYS A 109 7.39 -5.59 -21.53
C LYS A 109 6.14 -5.69 -20.69
N VAL A 110 5.16 -6.41 -21.22
CA VAL A 110 3.96 -6.81 -20.46
C VAL A 110 4.39 -7.61 -19.22
N GLY A 111 3.75 -7.35 -18.09
CA GLY A 111 4.05 -7.97 -16.81
C GLY A 111 5.09 -7.22 -15.97
N MET A 112 5.78 -6.22 -16.52
CA MET A 112 6.66 -5.36 -15.72
C MET A 112 5.84 -4.43 -14.82
N ILE A 113 6.31 -4.21 -13.58
CA ILE A 113 5.66 -3.36 -12.60
C ILE A 113 6.43 -2.03 -12.52
N LEU A 114 5.73 -0.92 -12.64
CA LEU A 114 6.34 0.41 -12.55
C LEU A 114 6.90 0.69 -11.15
N GLY A 115 8.15 1.08 -11.07
CA GLY A 115 8.83 1.50 -9.84
C GLY A 115 8.72 3.00 -9.55
N GLU A 116 8.09 3.76 -10.45
CA GLU A 116 7.80 5.18 -10.31
C GLU A 116 6.52 5.56 -11.06
N ASP A 117 5.93 6.71 -10.69
CA ASP A 117 4.83 7.30 -11.47
C ASP A 117 5.34 7.72 -12.85
N LEU A 118 4.62 7.34 -13.90
CA LEU A 118 4.90 7.75 -15.27
C LEU A 118 4.11 9.00 -15.62
N TYR A 119 4.82 10.05 -16.01
CA TYR A 119 4.25 11.33 -16.41
C TYR A 119 4.53 11.67 -17.88
N SER A 120 3.53 12.22 -18.55
CA SER A 120 3.71 13.00 -19.77
C SER A 120 3.96 14.45 -19.43
N GLU A 121 4.91 15.08 -20.11
CA GLU A 121 5.16 16.52 -19.97
C GLU A 121 4.92 17.23 -21.30
N ARG A 122 3.88 18.08 -21.35
CA ARG A 122 3.54 18.86 -22.53
C ARG A 122 3.30 20.32 -22.17
N LYS A 123 3.96 21.23 -22.86
CA LYS A 123 3.83 22.69 -22.68
C LYS A 123 3.94 23.10 -21.19
N GLY A 124 4.84 22.46 -20.43
CA GLY A 124 5.02 22.71 -19.00
C GLY A 124 3.97 22.09 -18.08
N GLN A 125 3.02 21.34 -18.62
CA GLN A 125 2.00 20.64 -17.84
C GLN A 125 2.36 19.16 -17.72
N LYS A 126 2.45 18.66 -16.48
CA LYS A 126 2.65 17.23 -16.17
C LYS A 126 1.31 16.55 -15.97
N THR A 127 1.09 15.47 -16.72
CA THR A 127 -0.10 14.61 -16.58
C THR A 127 0.36 13.20 -16.25
N LYS A 128 -0.16 12.63 -15.18
CA LYS A 128 0.14 11.23 -14.80
C LYS A 128 -0.51 10.29 -15.80
N ILE A 129 0.30 9.41 -16.40
CA ILE A 129 -0.13 8.37 -17.35
C ILE A 129 -0.44 7.07 -16.62
N MET A 130 0.48 6.64 -15.76
CA MET A 130 0.35 5.43 -14.94
C MET A 130 0.96 5.67 -13.56
N ALA A 131 0.43 5.00 -12.55
CA ALA A 131 0.93 5.09 -11.18
C ALA A 131 2.05 4.08 -10.92
N GLN A 132 2.94 4.40 -9.98
CA GLN A 132 3.85 3.44 -9.38
C GLN A 132 3.09 2.20 -8.89
N GLY A 133 3.70 1.02 -9.01
CA GLY A 133 3.06 -0.26 -8.67
C GLY A 133 2.11 -0.80 -9.73
N HIS A 134 1.84 -0.05 -10.82
CA HIS A 134 0.99 -0.54 -11.90
C HIS A 134 1.71 -1.58 -12.75
N GLU A 135 1.09 -2.73 -12.96
CA GLU A 135 1.57 -3.75 -13.88
C GLU A 135 1.24 -3.35 -15.33
N ILE A 136 2.26 -3.33 -16.18
CA ILE A 136 2.10 -2.99 -17.60
C ILE A 136 1.39 -4.13 -18.33
N ASN A 137 0.15 -3.88 -18.74
CA ASN A 137 -0.60 -4.79 -19.61
C ASN A 137 -0.33 -4.49 -21.09
N ALA A 138 -0.85 -5.34 -21.99
CA ALA A 138 -0.63 -5.22 -23.43
C ALA A 138 -1.10 -3.86 -23.99
N MET A 139 -2.26 -3.37 -23.56
CA MET A 139 -2.82 -2.09 -24.00
C MET A 139 -1.97 -0.91 -23.51
N GLY A 140 -1.52 -0.96 -22.24
CA GLY A 140 -0.64 0.05 -21.66
C GLY A 140 0.72 0.10 -22.35
N LEU A 141 1.30 -1.05 -22.67
CA LEU A 141 2.56 -1.14 -23.41
C LEU A 141 2.42 -0.54 -24.81
N GLU A 142 1.39 -0.93 -25.55
CA GLU A 142 1.11 -0.40 -26.87
C GLU A 142 0.92 1.12 -26.85
N TYR A 143 0.17 1.63 -25.87
CA TYR A 143 -0.02 3.07 -25.65
C TYR A 143 1.30 3.79 -25.42
N ILE A 144 2.14 3.29 -24.50
CA ILE A 144 3.44 3.88 -24.18
C ILE A 144 4.33 3.88 -25.43
N GLN A 145 4.45 2.75 -26.14
CA GLN A 145 5.33 2.62 -27.30
C GLN A 145 4.86 3.44 -28.51
N SER A 146 3.54 3.46 -28.78
CA SER A 146 2.98 4.20 -29.91
C SER A 146 3.04 5.72 -29.73
N TYR A 147 2.94 6.19 -28.49
CA TYR A 147 2.84 7.61 -28.18
C TYR A 147 4.05 8.20 -27.43
N ALA A 148 5.14 7.43 -27.26
CA ALA A 148 6.30 7.82 -26.46
C ALA A 148 6.86 9.19 -26.85
N GLY A 149 7.08 9.43 -28.15
CA GLY A 149 7.58 10.72 -28.66
C GLY A 149 6.57 11.86 -28.51
N TYR A 150 5.27 11.55 -28.65
CA TYR A 150 4.20 12.53 -28.48
C TYR A 150 3.97 12.90 -27.02
N LEU A 151 4.14 11.94 -26.12
CA LEU A 151 3.95 12.11 -24.68
C LEU A 151 5.14 12.76 -24.00
N ASN A 152 6.27 12.91 -24.69
CA ASN A 152 7.53 13.41 -24.14
C ASN A 152 7.94 12.67 -22.86
N LEU A 153 7.93 11.33 -22.94
CA LEU A 153 8.30 10.46 -21.82
C LEU A 153 9.81 10.44 -21.64
N LYS A 154 10.26 10.12 -20.43
CA LYS A 154 11.67 9.83 -20.16
C LYS A 154 12.13 8.63 -20.98
N ASN A 155 13.40 8.64 -21.40
CA ASN A 155 14.00 7.52 -22.14
C ASN A 155 14.19 6.27 -21.31
N THR A 156 14.25 6.39 -19.98
CA THR A 156 14.37 5.28 -19.04
C THR A 156 13.26 5.35 -18.00
N ILE A 157 12.77 4.21 -17.57
CA ILE A 157 11.71 4.06 -16.58
C ILE A 157 12.19 3.09 -15.51
N ARG A 158 11.87 3.38 -14.26
CA ARG A 158 12.11 2.48 -13.14
C ARG A 158 11.05 1.39 -13.10
N ILE A 159 11.49 0.14 -12.99
CA ILE A 159 10.64 -1.03 -12.79
C ILE A 159 10.99 -1.73 -11.49
N ILE A 160 10.01 -2.42 -10.90
CA ILE A 160 10.18 -3.33 -9.78
C ILE A 160 10.45 -4.71 -10.35
N GLU A 161 11.60 -5.30 -10.02
CA GLU A 161 11.96 -6.67 -10.37
C GLU A 161 11.97 -7.51 -9.09
N ILE A 162 11.11 -8.53 -9.03
CA ILE A 162 11.07 -9.49 -7.92
C ILE A 162 12.26 -10.43 -8.10
N LEU A 163 13.06 -10.62 -7.03
CA LEU A 163 14.28 -11.44 -7.03
C LEU A 163 13.98 -12.90 -6.65
#